data_3a5afb22109561ba5cb4aa2a48a1d4d3
#
_entry.id   3a5afb22109561ba5cb4aa2a48a1d4d3
#
_cell.length_a   1.000
_cell.length_b   1.000
_cell.length_c   1.000
_cell.angle_alpha   90.00
_cell.angle_beta   90.00
_cell.angle_gamma   90.00
#
_symmetry.space_group_name_H-M   'P 1'
#
loop_
_entity.id
_entity.type
_entity.pdbx_description
1 polymer ?
#
loop_
_entity_poly.entity_id
_entity_poly.type
_entity_poly.pdbx_seq_one_letter_code
_entity_poly.pdbx_strand_id
1 'polypeptide(L)'
;MGQPSTGNPINAVETLETFASSFGVPRCYHPTGFGKTVRREIHAFSDASKDAIGASIYLRLFNDEGEICTALLFGQSKVAPAQTTSIPRLELCAAVFASQAVHKIEKEIDMEIDEITFYTDSKVVLGYIQNESRRFYVYVANRVQTIRKTSNPRQWKYIDTSKNPADLSTRRLNGESLVRSSWLTGPSLLRDPNGIAEDEEEEIPLNDDDPEVRKDAVSLKTQASKRRSLRADRFSRFSSLHSLQRAVANLIIVVKEFKRRRNKNQRKIATVVSRVKNTHLIPQPTAKELQEAMTVILRLSVEQGGTKVR
;
A
#
# COMPACT_ATOMS: atom_id res chain seq x y z
N MET A 1 -20.87 -38.34 -25.12
CA MET A 1 -21.48 -37.07 -24.68
C MET A 1 -22.30 -37.38 -23.44
N GLY A 2 -21.70 -37.21 -22.24
CA GLY A 2 -22.36 -37.37 -20.96
C GLY A 2 -22.71 -36.00 -20.43
N GLN A 3 -24.00 -35.72 -20.25
CA GLN A 3 -24.46 -34.51 -19.57
C GLN A 3 -24.02 -34.55 -18.08
N PRO A 4 -23.54 -33.44 -17.49
CA PRO A 4 -23.30 -33.39 -16.05
C PRO A 4 -24.65 -33.47 -15.34
N SER A 5 -24.82 -34.46 -14.44
CA SER A 5 -25.98 -34.61 -13.57
C SER A 5 -26.13 -33.32 -12.72
N THR A 6 -27.17 -32.56 -12.99
CA THR A 6 -27.63 -31.46 -12.15
C THR A 6 -28.16 -32.04 -10.85
N GLY A 7 -27.29 -32.26 -9.86
CA GLY A 7 -27.68 -32.56 -8.52
C GLY A 7 -28.59 -31.48 -7.96
N ASN A 8 -29.70 -31.86 -7.37
CA ASN A 8 -30.68 -30.95 -6.79
C ASN A 8 -29.98 -30.03 -5.76
N PRO A 9 -30.01 -28.70 -5.90
CA PRO A 9 -29.30 -27.78 -5.01
C PRO A 9 -29.69 -27.92 -3.51
N ILE A 10 -30.89 -28.40 -3.25
CA ILE A 10 -31.38 -28.68 -1.87
C ILE A 10 -30.56 -29.80 -1.22
N ASN A 11 -30.30 -30.91 -1.96
CA ASN A 11 -29.50 -32.00 -1.42
C ASN A 11 -28.04 -31.60 -1.16
N ALA A 12 -27.50 -30.64 -1.94
CA ALA A 12 -26.15 -30.15 -1.72
C ALA A 12 -26.05 -29.30 -0.43
N VAL A 13 -27.09 -28.53 -0.11
CA VAL A 13 -27.13 -27.73 1.13
C VAL A 13 -27.27 -28.61 2.36
N GLU A 14 -28.18 -29.59 2.33
CA GLU A 14 -28.36 -30.56 3.43
C GLU A 14 -27.10 -31.41 3.71
N THR A 15 -26.36 -31.75 2.64
CA THR A 15 -25.08 -32.47 2.78
C THR A 15 -24.03 -31.59 3.43
N LEU A 16 -23.96 -30.27 3.07
CA LEU A 16 -23.06 -29.31 3.67
C LEU A 16 -23.39 -29.03 5.13
N GLU A 17 -24.66 -28.90 5.50
CA GLU A 17 -25.12 -28.70 6.87
C GLU A 17 -24.80 -29.90 7.77
N THR A 18 -25.05 -31.10 7.28
CA THR A 18 -24.72 -32.35 7.99
C THR A 18 -23.22 -32.48 8.19
N PHE A 19 -22.42 -32.16 7.18
CA PHE A 19 -20.97 -32.17 7.29
C PHE A 19 -20.48 -31.09 8.29
N ALA A 20 -20.97 -29.84 8.18
CA ALA A 20 -20.59 -28.75 9.06
C ALA A 20 -20.90 -29.05 10.54
N SER A 21 -22.01 -29.74 10.82
CA SER A 21 -22.37 -30.13 12.20
C SER A 21 -21.50 -31.28 12.75
N SER A 22 -20.91 -32.10 11.90
CA SER A 22 -20.01 -33.20 12.30
C SER A 22 -18.54 -32.79 12.41
N PHE A 23 -18.19 -31.58 11.97
CA PHE A 23 -16.82 -31.12 11.88
C PHE A 23 -16.49 -30.09 12.96
N GLY A 24 -15.54 -30.42 13.84
CA GLY A 24 -15.03 -29.52 14.88
C GLY A 24 -13.63 -29.01 14.57
N VAL A 25 -13.45 -27.70 14.54
CA VAL A 25 -12.11 -27.06 14.47
C VAL A 25 -11.75 -26.59 15.88
N PRO A 26 -10.61 -27.01 16.44
CA PRO A 26 -10.14 -26.44 17.70
C PRO A 26 -9.99 -24.92 17.59
N ARG A 27 -10.61 -24.18 18.50
CA ARG A 27 -10.50 -22.71 18.52
C ARG A 27 -9.34 -22.19 19.36
N CYS A 28 -8.71 -23.10 20.13
CA CYS A 28 -7.55 -22.72 20.91
C CYS A 28 -6.31 -22.72 20.04
N TYR A 29 -5.67 -21.55 19.94
CA TYR A 29 -4.43 -21.39 19.17
C TYR A 29 -3.20 -21.95 19.92
N HIS A 30 -3.31 -22.08 21.25
CA HIS A 30 -2.26 -22.59 22.12
C HIS A 30 -2.63 -24.01 22.57
N PRO A 31 -1.95 -25.04 22.07
CA PRO A 31 -2.25 -26.43 22.46
C PRO A 31 -1.97 -26.65 23.94
N THR A 32 -2.73 -27.58 24.56
CA THR A 32 -2.46 -27.98 25.92
C THR A 32 -1.06 -28.61 26.00
N GLY A 33 -0.22 -28.10 26.91
CA GLY A 33 1.14 -28.60 27.10
C GLY A 33 2.21 -28.00 26.18
N PHE A 34 1.87 -27.03 25.33
CA PHE A 34 2.85 -26.37 24.41
C PHE A 34 3.95 -25.54 25.12
N GLY A 35 3.83 -25.33 26.44
CA GLY A 35 4.83 -24.54 27.17
C GLY A 35 4.67 -23.02 27.00
N LYS A 36 5.72 -22.27 27.35
CA LYS A 36 5.70 -20.81 27.28
C LYS A 36 5.98 -20.33 25.87
N THR A 37 5.05 -19.58 25.28
CA THR A 37 5.28 -18.95 23.96
C THR A 37 6.29 -17.82 24.05
N VAL A 38 7.33 -17.87 23.22
CA VAL A 38 8.42 -16.89 23.14
C VAL A 38 8.39 -16.05 21.87
N ARG A 39 7.77 -16.54 20.77
CA ARG A 39 7.63 -15.80 19.51
C ARG A 39 6.30 -16.12 18.84
N ARG A 40 5.71 -15.11 18.20
CA ARG A 40 4.41 -15.17 17.54
C ARG A 40 4.52 -14.51 16.17
N GLU A 41 4.19 -15.27 15.14
CA GLU A 41 4.24 -14.78 13.76
C GLU A 41 2.89 -14.94 13.08
N ILE A 42 2.52 -13.97 12.23
CA ILE A 42 1.35 -14.09 11.35
C ILE A 42 1.84 -14.30 9.92
N HIS A 43 1.32 -15.35 9.28
CA HIS A 43 1.59 -15.67 7.89
C HIS A 43 0.28 -15.62 7.09
N ALA A 44 0.19 -14.66 6.17
CA ALA A 44 -1.00 -14.39 5.38
C ALA A 44 -0.78 -14.76 3.91
N PHE A 45 -1.61 -15.64 3.38
CA PHE A 45 -1.57 -16.11 2.01
C PHE A 45 -2.73 -15.55 1.22
N SER A 46 -2.49 -15.16 -0.02
CA SER A 46 -3.50 -14.65 -0.95
C SER A 46 -3.43 -15.36 -2.29
N ASP A 47 -4.59 -15.62 -2.87
CA ASP A 47 -4.74 -16.22 -4.19
C ASP A 47 -6.02 -15.73 -4.86
N ALA A 48 -6.07 -15.80 -6.19
CA ALA A 48 -7.25 -15.51 -6.96
C ALA A 48 -7.45 -16.45 -8.14
N SER A 49 -8.68 -16.88 -8.30
CA SER A 49 -9.17 -17.55 -9.52
C SER A 49 -10.07 -16.61 -10.33
N LYS A 50 -10.59 -17.11 -11.47
CA LYS A 50 -11.60 -16.38 -12.24
C LYS A 50 -12.91 -16.18 -11.47
N ASP A 51 -13.23 -17.10 -10.55
CA ASP A 51 -14.50 -17.14 -9.85
C ASP A 51 -14.43 -16.55 -8.44
N ALA A 52 -13.25 -16.57 -7.80
CA ALA A 52 -13.09 -16.17 -6.41
C ALA A 52 -11.73 -15.54 -6.12
N ILE A 53 -11.69 -14.69 -5.09
CA ILE A 53 -10.47 -14.23 -4.44
C ILE A 53 -10.45 -14.79 -3.01
N GLY A 54 -9.29 -15.27 -2.55
CA GLY A 54 -9.15 -15.94 -1.27
C GLY A 54 -8.00 -15.42 -0.43
N ALA A 55 -8.14 -15.56 0.89
CA ALA A 55 -7.07 -15.35 1.84
C ALA A 55 -7.12 -16.40 2.95
N SER A 56 -5.95 -16.89 3.35
CA SER A 56 -5.75 -17.82 4.46
C SER A 56 -4.64 -17.28 5.36
N ILE A 57 -4.94 -17.09 6.64
CA ILE A 57 -4.03 -16.44 7.60
C ILE A 57 -3.80 -17.40 8.75
N TYR A 58 -2.54 -17.63 9.06
CA TYR A 58 -2.10 -18.55 10.11
C TYR A 58 -1.31 -17.82 11.18
N LEU A 59 -1.48 -18.26 12.41
CA LEU A 59 -0.61 -17.97 13.54
C LEU A 59 0.45 -19.06 13.65
N ARG A 60 1.70 -18.69 13.79
CA ARG A 60 2.82 -19.57 14.07
C ARG A 60 3.40 -19.19 15.42
N LEU A 61 3.41 -20.14 16.34
CA LEU A 61 3.90 -19.95 17.69
C LEU A 61 5.17 -20.76 17.90
N PHE A 62 6.10 -20.20 18.64
CA PHE A 62 7.29 -20.88 19.11
C PHE A 62 7.29 -20.90 20.63
N ASN A 63 7.63 -22.03 21.22
CA ASN A 63 7.81 -22.14 22.65
C ASN A 63 9.30 -22.05 23.05
N ASP A 64 9.56 -22.05 24.34
CA ASP A 64 10.88 -22.02 24.93
C ASP A 64 11.71 -23.30 24.69
N GLU A 65 11.08 -24.39 24.27
CA GLU A 65 11.73 -25.67 23.90
C GLU A 65 12.03 -25.75 22.41
N GLY A 66 11.67 -24.72 21.61
CA GLY A 66 11.87 -24.66 20.16
C GLY A 66 10.81 -25.40 19.33
N GLU A 67 9.72 -25.85 19.95
CA GLU A 67 8.61 -26.45 19.23
C GLU A 67 7.79 -25.39 18.50
N ILE A 68 7.19 -25.78 17.38
CA ILE A 68 6.38 -24.92 16.53
C ILE A 68 4.94 -25.41 16.51
N CYS A 69 4.01 -24.51 16.79
CA CYS A 69 2.58 -24.74 16.61
C CYS A 69 2.02 -23.79 15.56
N THR A 70 1.17 -24.31 14.67
CA THR A 70 0.48 -23.51 13.64
C THR A 70 -1.03 -23.65 13.81
N ALA A 71 -1.74 -22.52 13.74
CA ALA A 71 -3.20 -22.48 13.82
C ALA A 71 -3.79 -21.55 12.76
N LEU A 72 -4.91 -21.95 12.14
CA LEU A 72 -5.65 -21.10 11.22
C LEU A 72 -6.36 -19.99 12.01
N LEU A 73 -5.99 -18.73 11.79
CA LEU A 73 -6.67 -17.58 12.37
C LEU A 73 -7.89 -17.15 11.55
N PHE A 74 -7.72 -17.17 10.22
CA PHE A 74 -8.73 -16.65 9.30
C PHE A 74 -8.63 -17.34 7.96
N GLY A 75 -9.77 -17.71 7.40
CA GLY A 75 -9.86 -18.21 6.04
C GLY A 75 -11.18 -17.76 5.44
N GLN A 76 -11.11 -17.05 4.33
CA GLN A 76 -12.29 -16.56 3.63
C GLN A 76 -12.04 -16.45 2.14
N SER A 77 -13.09 -16.74 1.37
CA SER A 77 -13.16 -16.42 -0.05
C SER A 77 -14.30 -15.43 -0.33
N LYS A 78 -14.14 -14.67 -1.40
CA LYS A 78 -15.16 -13.77 -1.94
C LYS A 78 -15.31 -14.05 -3.41
N VAL A 79 -16.53 -13.95 -3.94
CA VAL A 79 -16.79 -14.05 -5.37
C VAL A 79 -16.01 -12.97 -6.11
N ALA A 80 -15.35 -13.34 -7.20
CA ALA A 80 -14.64 -12.40 -8.05
C ALA A 80 -15.62 -11.35 -8.64
N PRO A 81 -15.17 -10.12 -8.93
CA PRO A 81 -16.00 -9.10 -9.56
C PRO A 81 -16.56 -9.60 -10.90
N ALA A 82 -17.86 -9.39 -11.11
CA ALA A 82 -18.56 -9.86 -12.33
C ALA A 82 -18.07 -9.18 -13.64
N GLN A 83 -17.38 -8.04 -13.54
CA GLN A 83 -16.77 -7.39 -14.71
C GLN A 83 -15.50 -8.13 -15.12
N THR A 84 -15.29 -8.24 -16.43
CA THR A 84 -14.09 -8.88 -17.00
C THR A 84 -12.84 -8.21 -16.46
N THR A 85 -12.17 -8.90 -15.56
CA THR A 85 -10.97 -8.41 -14.87
C THR A 85 -9.81 -9.36 -15.19
N SER A 86 -8.64 -8.82 -15.50
CA SER A 86 -7.46 -9.66 -15.74
C SER A 86 -7.03 -10.42 -14.48
N ILE A 87 -6.39 -11.58 -14.66
CA ILE A 87 -5.92 -12.39 -13.53
C ILE A 87 -5.02 -11.60 -12.59
N PRO A 88 -4.00 -10.83 -13.06
CA PRO A 88 -3.18 -10.01 -12.15
C PRO A 88 -3.99 -8.99 -11.33
N ARG A 89 -5.08 -8.47 -11.88
CA ARG A 89 -5.97 -7.58 -11.12
C ARG A 89 -6.76 -8.31 -10.04
N LEU A 90 -7.17 -9.56 -10.28
CA LEU A 90 -7.84 -10.40 -9.29
C LEU A 90 -6.86 -10.78 -8.18
N GLU A 91 -5.65 -11.21 -8.52
CA GLU A 91 -4.57 -11.49 -7.57
C GLU A 91 -4.23 -10.27 -6.71
N LEU A 92 -4.16 -9.08 -7.32
CA LEU A 92 -3.98 -7.83 -6.57
C LEU A 92 -5.17 -7.55 -5.62
N CYS A 93 -6.41 -7.89 -6.00
CA CYS A 93 -7.56 -7.78 -5.10
C CYS A 93 -7.46 -8.76 -3.93
N ALA A 94 -6.95 -9.99 -4.15
CA ALA A 94 -6.71 -10.96 -3.10
C ALA A 94 -5.62 -10.46 -2.13
N ALA A 95 -4.56 -9.86 -2.63
CA ALA A 95 -3.51 -9.24 -1.81
C ALA A 95 -4.06 -8.09 -0.94
N VAL A 96 -4.91 -7.21 -1.50
CA VAL A 96 -5.63 -6.17 -0.72
C VAL A 96 -6.49 -6.82 0.36
N PHE A 97 -7.20 -7.88 0.02
CA PHE A 97 -8.08 -8.57 0.96
C PHE A 97 -7.28 -9.17 2.13
N ALA A 98 -6.18 -9.86 1.85
CA ALA A 98 -5.30 -10.43 2.87
C ALA A 98 -4.72 -9.34 3.78
N SER A 99 -4.20 -8.23 3.22
CA SER A 99 -3.60 -7.14 4.00
C SER A 99 -4.62 -6.46 4.93
N GLN A 100 -5.86 -6.27 4.46
CA GLN A 100 -6.92 -5.70 5.28
C GLN A 100 -7.39 -6.67 6.37
N ALA A 101 -7.43 -7.97 6.08
CA ALA A 101 -7.79 -8.98 7.06
C ALA A 101 -6.76 -9.07 8.19
N VAL A 102 -5.47 -9.09 7.87
CA VAL A 102 -4.39 -9.04 8.87
C VAL A 102 -4.48 -7.78 9.72
N HIS A 103 -4.63 -6.62 9.10
CA HIS A 103 -4.75 -5.36 9.84
C HIS A 103 -5.95 -5.35 10.82
N LYS A 104 -7.05 -6.04 10.47
CA LYS A 104 -8.17 -6.22 11.39
C LYS A 104 -7.81 -7.19 12.51
N ILE A 105 -7.16 -8.31 12.20
CA ILE A 105 -6.72 -9.31 13.19
C ILE A 105 -5.78 -8.66 14.21
N GLU A 106 -4.77 -7.90 13.78
CA GLU A 106 -3.83 -7.19 14.66
C GLU A 106 -4.52 -6.28 15.67
N LYS A 107 -5.66 -5.70 15.31
CA LYS A 107 -6.42 -4.80 16.20
C LYS A 107 -7.29 -5.54 17.21
N GLU A 108 -7.68 -6.76 16.90
CA GLU A 108 -8.66 -7.53 17.67
C GLU A 108 -8.02 -8.67 18.45
N ILE A 109 -6.81 -9.10 18.07
CA ILE A 109 -6.09 -10.16 18.76
C ILE A 109 -5.44 -9.62 20.04
N ASP A 110 -5.70 -10.25 21.17
CA ASP A 110 -5.15 -9.84 22.46
C ASP A 110 -3.78 -10.50 22.68
N MET A 111 -2.85 -10.26 21.76
CA MET A 111 -1.45 -10.69 21.88
C MET A 111 -0.53 -9.82 21.01
N GLU A 112 0.70 -9.62 21.46
CA GLU A 112 1.74 -8.98 20.65
C GLU A 112 2.23 -9.94 19.57
N ILE A 113 2.32 -9.45 18.33
CA ILE A 113 2.82 -10.19 17.17
C ILE A 113 4.21 -9.67 16.84
N ASP A 114 5.19 -10.59 16.80
CA ASP A 114 6.59 -10.23 16.58
C ASP A 114 6.89 -10.00 15.09
N GLU A 115 6.24 -10.79 14.20
CA GLU A 115 6.48 -10.69 12.77
C GLU A 115 5.22 -10.99 11.96
N ILE A 116 5.07 -10.30 10.82
CA ILE A 116 3.98 -10.51 9.87
C ILE A 116 4.56 -10.64 8.48
N THR A 117 4.25 -11.75 7.81
CA THR A 117 4.66 -12.03 6.44
C THR A 117 3.45 -12.31 5.56
N PHE A 118 3.45 -11.71 4.37
CA PHE A 118 2.43 -11.92 3.35
C PHE A 118 3.01 -12.70 2.17
N TYR A 119 2.19 -13.59 1.61
CA TYR A 119 2.58 -14.44 0.49
C TYR A 119 1.59 -14.32 -0.66
N THR A 120 2.14 -14.29 -1.86
CA THR A 120 1.39 -14.40 -3.12
C THR A 120 2.22 -15.19 -4.12
N ASP A 121 1.56 -15.95 -4.98
CA ASP A 121 2.20 -16.67 -6.08
C ASP A 121 2.28 -15.85 -7.38
N SER A 122 1.85 -14.59 -7.32
CA SER A 122 1.93 -13.66 -8.43
C SER A 122 3.17 -12.77 -8.36
N LYS A 123 4.18 -13.07 -9.17
CA LYS A 123 5.35 -12.20 -9.33
C LYS A 123 4.97 -10.81 -9.84
N VAL A 124 3.91 -10.70 -10.66
CA VAL A 124 3.39 -9.42 -11.14
C VAL A 124 2.87 -8.56 -10.00
N VAL A 125 2.09 -9.14 -9.09
CA VAL A 125 1.57 -8.43 -7.91
C VAL A 125 2.70 -8.00 -6.98
N LEU A 126 3.69 -8.84 -6.76
CA LEU A 126 4.89 -8.47 -5.99
C LEU A 126 5.62 -7.29 -6.63
N GLY A 127 5.83 -7.34 -7.96
CA GLY A 127 6.40 -6.23 -8.70
C GLY A 127 5.60 -4.93 -8.54
N TYR A 128 4.26 -4.99 -8.49
CA TYR A 128 3.43 -3.81 -8.21
C TYR A 128 3.61 -3.30 -6.77
N ILE A 129 3.67 -4.20 -5.80
CA ILE A 129 3.80 -3.83 -4.38
C ILE A 129 5.19 -3.25 -4.08
N GLN A 130 6.25 -3.82 -4.64
CA GLN A 130 7.64 -3.39 -4.42
C GLN A 130 8.05 -2.16 -5.23
N ASN A 131 7.35 -1.88 -6.35
CA ASN A 131 7.74 -0.80 -7.26
C ASN A 131 7.62 0.60 -6.66
N GLU A 132 8.72 1.33 -6.60
CA GLU A 132 8.77 2.72 -6.13
C GLU A 132 8.88 3.76 -7.25
N SER A 133 9.29 3.34 -8.45
CA SER A 133 9.70 4.25 -9.53
C SER A 133 8.63 4.50 -10.59
N ARG A 134 7.82 3.49 -10.92
CA ARG A 134 6.82 3.54 -11.99
C ARG A 134 5.45 3.98 -11.46
N ARG A 135 4.67 4.62 -12.30
CA ARG A 135 3.29 5.01 -11.99
C ARG A 135 2.31 4.06 -12.65
N PHE A 136 1.32 3.64 -11.91
CA PHE A 136 0.25 2.78 -12.39
C PHE A 136 -1.00 3.55 -12.81
N TYR A 137 -1.85 2.91 -13.59
CA TYR A 137 -3.22 3.38 -13.77
C TYR A 137 -4.01 3.30 -12.46
N VAL A 138 -5.10 4.06 -12.38
CA VAL A 138 -5.86 4.31 -11.14
C VAL A 138 -6.26 3.01 -10.43
N TYR A 139 -6.63 1.97 -11.18
CA TYR A 139 -7.05 0.69 -10.61
C TYR A 139 -5.96 0.04 -9.73
N VAL A 140 -4.78 -0.12 -10.29
CA VAL A 140 -3.62 -0.72 -9.59
C VAL A 140 -3.07 0.24 -8.54
N ALA A 141 -2.93 1.54 -8.88
CA ALA A 141 -2.41 2.55 -7.97
C ALA A 141 -3.17 2.61 -6.63
N ASN A 142 -4.52 2.59 -6.69
CA ASN A 142 -5.35 2.65 -5.48
C ASN A 142 -5.18 1.39 -4.60
N ARG A 143 -5.04 0.21 -5.21
CA ARG A 143 -4.88 -1.06 -4.49
C ARG A 143 -3.51 -1.18 -3.85
N VAL A 144 -2.45 -0.86 -4.59
CA VAL A 144 -1.09 -0.81 -4.07
C VAL A 144 -1.00 0.19 -2.91
N GLN A 145 -1.64 1.36 -3.05
CA GLN A 145 -1.70 2.33 -1.95
C GLN A 145 -2.44 1.77 -0.73
N THR A 146 -3.50 0.99 -0.92
CA THR A 146 -4.23 0.35 0.18
C THR A 146 -3.35 -0.68 0.90
N ILE A 147 -2.65 -1.54 0.15
CA ILE A 147 -1.71 -2.53 0.71
C ILE A 147 -0.62 -1.82 1.52
N ARG A 148 0.02 -0.81 0.97
CA ARG A 148 1.10 -0.06 1.62
C ARG A 148 0.67 0.77 2.84
N LYS A 149 -0.63 0.99 3.04
CA LYS A 149 -1.16 1.61 4.27
C LYS A 149 -1.26 0.62 5.42
N THR A 150 -1.36 -0.67 5.13
CA THR A 150 -1.61 -1.75 6.10
C THR A 150 -0.45 -2.72 6.22
N SER A 151 0.53 -2.66 5.31
CA SER A 151 1.72 -3.52 5.31
C SER A 151 2.92 -2.83 4.69
N ASN A 152 4.13 -3.30 5.02
CA ASN A 152 5.36 -2.85 4.37
C ASN A 152 5.62 -3.73 3.13
N PRO A 153 6.06 -3.18 1.98
CA PRO A 153 6.44 -3.97 0.80
C PRO A 153 7.42 -5.12 1.08
N ARG A 154 8.34 -4.95 2.03
CA ARG A 154 9.32 -5.98 2.45
C ARG A 154 8.70 -7.18 3.16
N GLN A 155 7.48 -7.06 3.67
CA GLN A 155 6.75 -8.17 4.28
C GLN A 155 6.14 -9.11 3.23
N TRP A 156 6.17 -8.74 1.94
CA TRP A 156 5.59 -9.51 0.85
C TRP A 156 6.62 -10.40 0.20
N LYS A 157 6.35 -11.71 0.20
CA LYS A 157 7.23 -12.75 -0.36
C LYS A 157 6.51 -13.54 -1.45
N TYR A 158 7.30 -14.08 -2.38
CA TYR A 158 6.80 -15.04 -3.36
C TYR A 158 6.62 -16.40 -2.71
N ILE A 159 5.58 -17.10 -3.12
CA ILE A 159 5.39 -18.52 -2.80
C ILE A 159 4.98 -19.26 -4.07
N ASP A 160 5.48 -20.49 -4.23
CA ASP A 160 5.02 -21.36 -5.31
C ASP A 160 3.55 -21.71 -5.13
N THR A 161 2.77 -21.72 -6.23
CA THR A 161 1.33 -22.01 -6.24
C THR A 161 1.01 -23.35 -5.55
N SER A 162 1.87 -24.36 -5.70
CA SER A 162 1.67 -25.67 -5.09
C SER A 162 1.77 -25.66 -3.55
N LYS A 163 2.39 -24.63 -2.98
CA LYS A 163 2.56 -24.41 -1.55
C LYS A 163 1.61 -23.36 -0.98
N ASN A 164 0.83 -22.67 -1.85
CA ASN A 164 -0.08 -21.59 -1.44
C ASN A 164 -1.40 -22.16 -0.90
N PRO A 165 -1.67 -22.14 0.42
CA PRO A 165 -2.91 -22.66 0.96
C PRO A 165 -4.14 -21.84 0.55
N ALA A 166 -3.97 -20.58 0.13
CA ALA A 166 -5.08 -19.74 -0.32
C ALA A 166 -5.69 -20.24 -1.65
N ASP A 167 -4.95 -21.02 -2.46
CA ASP A 167 -5.46 -21.69 -3.65
C ASP A 167 -6.67 -22.60 -3.32
N LEU A 168 -6.66 -23.26 -2.15
CA LEU A 168 -7.79 -24.05 -1.67
C LEU A 168 -9.03 -23.19 -1.35
N SER A 169 -8.84 -21.93 -1.01
CA SER A 169 -9.95 -20.99 -0.74
C SER A 169 -10.62 -20.48 -2.03
N THR A 170 -9.96 -20.62 -3.19
CA THR A 170 -10.46 -20.14 -4.48
C THR A 170 -11.00 -21.27 -5.36
N ARG A 171 -10.81 -22.53 -4.96
CA ARG A 171 -11.28 -23.73 -5.67
C ARG A 171 -12.53 -24.31 -5.01
N ARG A 172 -13.30 -25.05 -5.79
CA ARG A 172 -14.44 -25.83 -5.29
C ARG A 172 -13.90 -27.08 -4.58
N LEU A 173 -14.02 -27.14 -3.26
CA LEU A 173 -13.69 -28.31 -2.47
C LEU A 173 -14.95 -28.89 -1.83
N ASN A 174 -15.04 -30.22 -1.77
CA ASN A 174 -16.00 -30.87 -0.90
C ASN A 174 -15.47 -30.88 0.56
N GLY A 175 -16.37 -31.09 1.54
CA GLY A 175 -16.02 -31.03 2.94
C GLY A 175 -14.94 -32.03 3.33
N GLU A 176 -14.97 -33.26 2.81
CA GLU A 176 -13.99 -34.31 3.12
C GLU A 176 -12.59 -33.94 2.62
N SER A 177 -12.50 -33.37 1.43
CA SER A 177 -11.24 -32.88 0.85
C SER A 177 -10.67 -31.73 1.66
N LEU A 178 -11.52 -30.84 2.17
CA LEU A 178 -11.10 -29.73 3.04
C LEU A 178 -10.48 -30.23 4.34
N VAL A 179 -11.11 -31.20 5.01
CA VAL A 179 -10.61 -31.78 6.26
C VAL A 179 -9.25 -32.47 6.08
N ARG A 180 -9.05 -33.15 4.95
CA ARG A 180 -7.80 -33.84 4.62
C ARG A 180 -6.72 -32.91 4.13
N SER A 181 -7.07 -31.68 3.79
CA SER A 181 -6.12 -30.70 3.26
C SER A 181 -5.28 -30.06 4.37
N SER A 182 -4.17 -29.48 3.99
CA SER A 182 -3.33 -28.67 4.88
C SER A 182 -3.93 -27.29 5.20
N TRP A 183 -5.12 -26.96 4.67
CA TRP A 183 -5.73 -25.65 4.86
C TRP A 183 -6.04 -25.33 6.32
N LEU A 184 -6.50 -26.33 7.09
CA LEU A 184 -6.80 -26.14 8.51
C LEU A 184 -5.56 -26.15 9.40
N THR A 185 -4.55 -26.93 9.02
CA THR A 185 -3.33 -27.12 9.83
C THR A 185 -2.16 -26.25 9.40
N GLY A 186 -2.30 -25.49 8.33
CA GLY A 186 -1.25 -24.71 7.69
C GLY A 186 -0.34 -25.53 6.77
N PRO A 187 0.30 -24.90 5.81
CA PRO A 187 1.26 -25.53 4.91
C PRO A 187 2.49 -26.04 5.69
N SER A 188 3.15 -27.06 5.17
CA SER A 188 4.30 -27.70 5.83
C SER A 188 5.46 -26.72 6.12
N LEU A 189 5.65 -25.70 5.26
CA LEU A 189 6.66 -24.67 5.45
C LEU A 189 6.52 -23.90 6.78
N LEU A 190 5.32 -23.78 7.33
CA LEU A 190 5.10 -23.09 8.61
C LEU A 190 5.43 -23.98 9.81
N ARG A 191 5.53 -25.31 9.63
CA ARG A 191 5.86 -26.27 10.69
C ARG A 191 7.34 -26.62 10.72
N ASP A 192 8.05 -26.34 9.63
CA ASP A 192 9.50 -26.55 9.55
C ASP A 192 10.22 -25.33 10.13
N PRO A 193 11.15 -25.49 11.09
CA PRO A 193 11.98 -24.40 11.59
C PRO A 193 12.74 -23.63 10.49
N ASN A 194 13.17 -24.35 9.45
CA ASN A 194 13.90 -23.80 8.30
C ASN A 194 13.01 -23.61 7.07
N GLY A 195 11.71 -23.85 7.18
CA GLY A 195 10.80 -23.85 6.03
C GLY A 195 10.53 -22.47 5.44
N ILE A 196 10.79 -21.44 6.22
CA ILE A 196 10.78 -20.04 5.76
C ILE A 196 12.24 -19.63 5.61
N ALA A 197 12.82 -19.97 4.46
CA ALA A 197 14.14 -19.45 4.13
C ALA A 197 14.09 -17.92 4.13
N GLU A 198 15.12 -17.30 4.70
CA GLU A 198 15.42 -15.89 4.43
C GLU A 198 15.90 -15.85 2.96
N ASP A 199 14.95 -15.93 2.04
CA ASP A 199 15.24 -15.69 0.63
C ASP A 199 15.79 -14.27 0.53
N GLU A 200 16.97 -14.14 -0.07
CA GLU A 200 17.53 -12.85 -0.45
C GLU A 200 16.41 -12.03 -1.13
N GLU A 201 16.28 -10.76 -0.76
CA GLU A 201 15.26 -9.84 -1.31
C GLU A 201 15.43 -9.79 -2.84
N GLU A 202 14.79 -10.69 -3.55
CA GLU A 202 14.80 -10.70 -5.01
C GLU A 202 13.91 -9.55 -5.45
N GLU A 203 14.49 -8.42 -5.86
CA GLU A 203 13.75 -7.35 -6.52
C GLU A 203 13.15 -7.93 -7.81
N ILE A 204 11.82 -8.06 -7.83
CA ILE A 204 11.11 -8.54 -9.01
C ILE A 204 10.93 -7.36 -9.98
N PRO A 205 11.67 -7.31 -11.08
CA PRO A 205 11.58 -6.21 -12.02
C PRO A 205 10.21 -6.20 -12.68
N LEU A 206 9.57 -5.02 -12.70
CA LEU A 206 8.36 -4.81 -13.47
C LEU A 206 8.67 -4.87 -14.96
N ASN A 207 7.85 -5.60 -15.70
CA ASN A 207 7.93 -5.60 -17.16
C ASN A 207 7.61 -4.20 -17.69
N ASP A 208 8.47 -3.65 -18.57
CA ASP A 208 8.30 -2.33 -19.17
C ASP A 208 7.04 -2.24 -20.06
N ASP A 209 6.57 -3.37 -20.57
CA ASP A 209 5.38 -3.49 -21.41
C ASP A 209 4.10 -3.86 -20.63
N ASP A 210 4.15 -3.84 -19.29
CA ASP A 210 2.97 -4.12 -18.47
C ASP A 210 1.86 -3.09 -18.77
N PRO A 211 0.64 -3.56 -19.11
CA PRO A 211 -0.48 -2.68 -19.48
C PRO A 211 -0.96 -1.78 -18.33
N GLU A 212 -0.62 -2.10 -17.09
CA GLU A 212 -0.99 -1.30 -15.92
C GLU A 212 0.01 -0.18 -15.60
N VAL A 213 1.18 -0.19 -16.24
CA VAL A 213 2.20 0.85 -16.08
C VAL A 213 1.94 1.99 -17.05
N ARG A 214 1.95 3.22 -16.56
CA ARG A 214 1.82 4.42 -17.38
C ARG A 214 3.12 4.70 -18.12
N LYS A 215 3.12 4.57 -19.43
CA LYS A 215 4.30 4.84 -20.29
C LYS A 215 4.71 6.32 -20.28
N ASP A 216 3.76 7.25 -20.11
CA ASP A 216 3.99 8.70 -20.18
C ASP A 216 4.37 9.36 -18.84
N ALA A 217 4.38 8.63 -17.77
CA ALA A 217 4.70 9.14 -16.44
C ALA A 217 6.14 8.81 -16.07
N VAL A 218 7.09 9.40 -16.77
CA VAL A 218 8.46 9.50 -16.26
C VAL A 218 8.39 10.28 -14.96
N SER A 219 8.65 9.62 -13.83
CA SER A 219 8.87 10.33 -12.58
C SER A 219 10.14 11.13 -12.76
N LEU A 220 9.99 12.40 -13.14
CA LEU A 220 11.10 13.32 -13.10
C LEU A 220 11.51 13.39 -11.63
N LYS A 221 12.58 12.68 -11.28
CA LYS A 221 13.28 12.85 -10.01
C LYS A 221 13.65 14.32 -9.99
N THR A 222 12.85 15.13 -9.30
CA THR A 222 13.18 16.53 -9.09
C THR A 222 14.42 16.50 -8.22
N GLN A 223 15.59 16.48 -8.86
CA GLN A 223 16.78 16.85 -8.14
C GLN A 223 16.46 18.23 -7.58
N ALA A 224 16.45 18.33 -6.25
CA ALA A 224 16.40 19.61 -5.59
C ALA A 224 17.65 20.37 -6.08
N SER A 225 17.51 21.01 -7.23
CA SER A 225 18.55 21.91 -7.73
C SER A 225 18.75 22.91 -6.61
N LYS A 226 20.02 23.05 -6.15
CA LYS A 226 20.46 24.10 -5.24
C LYS A 226 19.61 25.31 -5.51
N ARG A 227 18.95 25.84 -4.46
CA ARG A 227 18.06 27.00 -4.52
C ARG A 227 18.67 28.02 -5.48
N ARG A 228 18.12 28.08 -6.69
CA ARG A 228 18.51 29.15 -7.62
C ARG A 228 18.07 30.42 -6.94
N SER A 229 19.03 31.26 -6.52
CA SER A 229 18.74 32.60 -6.06
C SER A 229 17.90 33.31 -7.13
N LEU A 230 16.98 34.14 -6.70
CA LEU A 230 16.21 34.96 -7.63
C LEU A 230 17.21 35.85 -8.37
N ARG A 231 17.53 35.54 -9.64
CA ARG A 231 18.47 36.31 -10.45
C ARG A 231 17.87 37.67 -10.79
N ALA A 232 18.69 38.70 -10.84
CA ALA A 232 18.28 40.07 -11.17
C ALA A 232 17.66 40.22 -12.57
N ASP A 233 17.98 39.31 -13.52
CA ASP A 233 17.34 39.21 -14.82
C ASP A 233 15.82 39.12 -14.77
N ARG A 234 15.24 38.57 -13.70
CA ARG A 234 13.79 38.54 -13.48
C ARG A 234 13.20 39.92 -13.19
N PHE A 235 14.02 40.85 -12.76
CA PHE A 235 13.61 42.21 -12.44
C PHE A 235 13.66 43.14 -13.67
N SER A 236 14.39 42.76 -14.72
CA SER A 236 14.53 43.55 -15.97
C SER A 236 13.22 43.83 -16.71
N ARG A 237 12.19 43.03 -16.47
CA ARG A 237 10.85 43.22 -17.04
C ARG A 237 10.04 44.35 -16.41
N PHE A 238 10.51 44.92 -15.30
CA PHE A 238 9.82 46.05 -14.65
C PHE A 238 10.40 47.37 -15.14
N SER A 239 9.54 48.24 -15.66
CA SER A 239 9.92 49.53 -16.20
C SER A 239 10.22 50.58 -15.12
N SER A 240 9.82 50.34 -13.87
CA SER A 240 10.11 51.27 -12.76
C SER A 240 10.40 50.50 -11.46
N LEU A 241 11.27 51.11 -10.63
CA LEU A 241 11.59 50.58 -9.30
C LEU A 241 10.32 50.47 -8.42
N HIS A 242 9.39 51.41 -8.53
CA HIS A 242 8.14 51.41 -7.78
C HIS A 242 7.25 50.19 -8.15
N SER A 243 7.15 49.87 -9.44
CA SER A 243 6.41 48.71 -9.91
C SER A 243 7.02 47.39 -9.41
N LEU A 244 8.35 47.29 -9.43
CA LEU A 244 9.09 46.14 -8.88
C LEU A 244 8.88 46.02 -7.36
N GLN A 245 9.00 47.13 -6.64
CA GLN A 245 8.81 47.15 -5.18
C GLN A 245 7.40 46.67 -4.77
N ARG A 246 6.36 47.15 -5.48
CA ARG A 246 4.99 46.70 -5.25
C ARG A 246 4.79 45.20 -5.56
N ALA A 247 5.38 44.71 -6.64
CA ALA A 247 5.31 43.32 -7.01
C ALA A 247 5.96 42.41 -5.95
N VAL A 248 7.14 42.80 -5.43
CA VAL A 248 7.84 42.06 -4.38
C VAL A 248 7.08 42.14 -3.04
N ALA A 249 6.51 43.29 -2.68
CA ALA A 249 5.69 43.47 -1.50
C ALA A 249 4.45 42.56 -1.54
N ASN A 250 3.74 42.52 -2.66
CA ASN A 250 2.61 41.61 -2.84
C ASN A 250 3.02 40.13 -2.71
N LEU A 251 4.18 39.76 -3.23
CA LEU A 251 4.71 38.40 -3.07
C LEU A 251 5.01 38.06 -1.58
N ILE A 252 5.57 39.02 -0.85
CA ILE A 252 5.83 38.86 0.60
C ILE A 252 4.52 38.66 1.37
N ILE A 253 3.47 39.44 1.07
CA ILE A 253 2.15 39.29 1.68
C ILE A 253 1.58 37.89 1.43
N VAL A 254 1.61 37.44 0.19
CA VAL A 254 1.13 36.09 -0.19
C VAL A 254 1.90 35.00 0.57
N VAL A 255 3.23 35.07 0.63
CA VAL A 255 4.07 34.10 1.34
C VAL A 255 3.80 34.11 2.85
N LYS A 256 3.63 35.30 3.48
CA LYS A 256 3.27 35.43 4.89
C LYS A 256 1.91 34.79 5.17
N GLU A 257 0.92 35.00 4.32
CA GLU A 257 -0.41 34.42 4.46
C GLU A 257 -0.39 32.88 4.29
N PHE A 258 0.39 32.35 3.34
CA PHE A 258 0.62 30.91 3.19
C PHE A 258 1.25 30.28 4.45
N LYS A 259 2.28 30.93 5.01
CA LYS A 259 2.93 30.47 6.26
C LYS A 259 1.96 30.49 7.43
N ARG A 260 1.14 31.53 7.57
CA ARG A 260 0.11 31.64 8.63
C ARG A 260 -0.93 30.53 8.54
N ARG A 261 -1.37 30.18 7.33
CA ARG A 261 -2.38 29.13 7.09
C ARG A 261 -1.83 27.73 7.25
N ARG A 262 -0.56 27.48 6.91
CA ARG A 262 0.10 26.18 7.15
C ARG A 262 0.14 25.82 8.63
N ASN A 263 0.23 26.82 9.50
CA ASN A 263 0.21 26.61 10.95
C ASN A 263 -1.20 26.43 11.53
N LYS A 264 -2.27 26.70 10.76
CA LYS A 264 -3.66 26.67 11.28
C LYS A 264 -4.56 25.54 10.75
N ASN A 265 -4.26 24.82 9.69
CA ASN A 265 -5.01 23.60 9.27
C ASN A 265 -4.67 23.16 7.82
N GLN A 266 -4.39 21.87 7.65
CA GLN A 266 -4.06 21.25 6.36
C GLN A 266 -5.23 21.10 5.35
N ARG A 267 -6.45 21.56 5.66
CA ARG A 267 -7.65 21.23 4.85
C ARG A 267 -8.19 22.32 3.91
N LYS A 268 -7.53 23.47 3.74
CA LYS A 268 -8.07 24.56 2.88
C LYS A 268 -7.12 25.11 1.81
N ILE A 269 -6.24 24.27 1.26
CA ILE A 269 -5.27 24.71 0.23
C ILE A 269 -5.97 25.05 -1.10
N ALA A 270 -7.03 24.36 -1.48
CA ALA A 270 -7.74 24.57 -2.74
C ALA A 270 -8.39 25.97 -2.89
N THR A 271 -8.85 26.55 -1.78
CA THR A 271 -9.56 27.86 -1.79
C THR A 271 -8.60 29.05 -1.93
N VAL A 272 -7.31 28.87 -1.68
CA VAL A 272 -6.32 29.96 -1.75
C VAL A 272 -5.84 30.20 -3.18
N VAL A 273 -5.68 29.14 -3.97
CA VAL A 273 -5.22 29.24 -5.37
C VAL A 273 -6.27 29.95 -6.23
N SER A 274 -7.56 29.74 -5.96
CA SER A 274 -8.64 30.44 -6.67
C SER A 274 -8.74 31.92 -6.30
N ARG A 275 -8.36 32.32 -5.07
CA ARG A 275 -8.32 33.75 -4.66
C ARG A 275 -7.14 34.54 -5.21
N VAL A 276 -6.00 33.89 -5.47
CA VAL A 276 -4.82 34.55 -6.06
C VAL A 276 -5.05 34.88 -7.55
N LYS A 277 -5.97 34.19 -8.22
CA LYS A 277 -6.34 34.50 -9.62
C LYS A 277 -7.19 35.76 -9.76
N ASN A 278 -7.86 36.23 -8.71
CA ASN A 278 -8.59 37.49 -8.71
C ASN A 278 -7.72 38.62 -8.15
N THR A 279 -7.06 39.37 -9.03
CA THR A 279 -6.17 40.49 -8.72
C THR A 279 -6.79 41.62 -7.88
N HIS A 280 -8.11 41.63 -7.69
CA HIS A 280 -8.85 42.61 -6.86
C HIS A 280 -8.89 42.31 -5.35
N LEU A 281 -8.29 41.20 -4.89
CA LEU A 281 -8.37 40.75 -3.49
C LEU A 281 -7.04 40.78 -2.73
N ILE A 282 -5.96 41.25 -3.34
CA ILE A 282 -4.69 41.47 -2.64
C ILE A 282 -4.79 42.82 -1.96
N PRO A 283 -4.71 42.91 -0.62
CA PRO A 283 -4.71 44.20 0.07
C PRO A 283 -3.53 45.04 -0.42
N GLN A 284 -3.71 46.36 -0.53
CA GLN A 284 -2.62 47.28 -0.91
C GLN A 284 -1.48 47.12 0.10
N PRO A 285 -0.23 47.01 -0.38
CA PRO A 285 0.92 46.90 0.52
C PRO A 285 1.06 48.09 1.44
N THR A 286 1.27 47.85 2.70
CA THR A 286 1.57 48.89 3.69
C THR A 286 2.98 49.47 3.50
N ALA A 287 3.24 50.63 4.08
CA ALA A 287 4.58 51.25 4.05
C ALA A 287 5.68 50.29 4.57
N LYS A 288 5.38 49.51 5.59
CA LYS A 288 6.29 48.50 6.17
C LYS A 288 6.60 47.37 5.16
N GLU A 289 5.62 46.88 4.45
CA GLU A 289 5.80 45.82 3.45
C GLU A 289 6.56 46.33 2.20
N LEU A 290 6.35 47.60 1.82
CA LEU A 290 7.12 48.23 0.78
C LEU A 290 8.60 48.40 1.20
N GLN A 291 8.87 48.72 2.46
CA GLN A 291 10.23 48.84 2.99
C GLN A 291 10.94 47.48 3.08
N GLU A 292 10.21 46.42 3.51
CA GLU A 292 10.72 45.05 3.47
C GLU A 292 11.05 44.61 2.04
N ALA A 293 10.21 44.94 1.08
CA ALA A 293 10.41 44.63 -0.34
C ALA A 293 11.67 45.33 -0.89
N MET A 294 11.89 46.60 -0.54
CA MET A 294 13.10 47.32 -0.91
C MET A 294 14.36 46.68 -0.36
N THR A 295 14.34 46.25 0.91
CA THR A 295 15.45 45.53 1.55
C THR A 295 15.78 44.21 0.83
N VAL A 296 14.77 43.46 0.38
CA VAL A 296 14.96 42.24 -0.40
C VAL A 296 15.58 42.53 -1.76
N ILE A 297 15.09 43.58 -2.47
CA ILE A 297 15.62 43.99 -3.79
C ILE A 297 17.08 44.41 -3.69
N LEU A 298 17.42 45.23 -2.70
CA LEU A 298 18.80 45.68 -2.47
C LEU A 298 19.74 44.52 -2.13
N ARG A 299 19.33 43.63 -1.26
CA ARG A 299 20.11 42.42 -0.91
C ARG A 299 20.41 41.55 -2.13
N LEU A 300 19.41 41.31 -2.98
CA LEU A 300 19.57 40.51 -4.20
C LEU A 300 20.46 41.21 -5.23
N SER A 301 20.43 42.55 -5.31
CA SER A 301 21.33 43.32 -6.21
C SER A 301 22.77 43.31 -5.70
N VAL A 302 23.03 43.38 -4.41
CA VAL A 302 24.38 43.32 -3.81
C VAL A 302 25.01 41.94 -3.96
N GLU A 303 24.24 40.86 -3.72
CA GLU A 303 24.73 39.48 -3.89
C GLU A 303 25.17 39.17 -5.33
N GLN A 304 24.70 39.93 -6.31
CA GLN A 304 25.09 39.77 -7.72
C GLN A 304 26.20 40.73 -8.17
N GLY A 305 26.43 41.85 -7.47
CA GLY A 305 27.51 42.77 -7.73
C GLY A 305 28.90 42.29 -7.29
N GLY A 306 28.95 41.22 -6.48
CA GLY A 306 30.21 40.65 -5.96
C GLY A 306 30.99 39.73 -6.91
N THR A 307 30.53 39.48 -8.14
CA THR A 307 31.16 38.52 -9.06
C THR A 307 31.63 39.16 -10.39
N LYS A 308 32.21 40.34 -10.33
CA LYS A 308 33.00 40.90 -11.45
C LYS A 308 34.18 41.71 -10.93
N VAL A 309 35.23 41.04 -10.46
CA VAL A 309 36.64 41.42 -10.64
C VAL A 309 37.44 40.12 -10.64
N ARG A 310 37.67 39.52 -11.73
CA ARG A 310 38.84 39.05 -12.43
C ARG A 310 38.47 38.11 -13.55
#